data_f22380598bf69135aa11b9b2e82dd464
#
_entry.id   f22380598bf69135aa11b9b2e82dd464
#
_cell.length_a   1.000
_cell.length_b   1.000
_cell.length_c   1.000
_cell.angle_alpha   90.00
_cell.angle_beta   90.00
_cell.angle_gamma   90.00
#
_symmetry.space_group_name_H-M   'P 1'
#
loop_
_entity.id
_entity.type
_entity.pdbx_description
1 polymer ?
#
loop_
_entity_poly.entity_id
_entity_poly.type
_entity_poly.pdbx_seq_one_letter_code
_entity_poly.pdbx_strand_id
1 'polypeptide(L)'
;MARKKVDKPVKEMLVIFVEGDADEIIINRLLDHYRSNGWKYESDIKLKNTHGFPDEKKIKAYLTTIIETMSEKIIKFKAVCCEYDTDVFEKGTKQRPDWEKIGNNLRDNYGVNEFCRIEAKTSIEDWMLDDSEGLLKVLHLPLNTNIKGMSGQDKVKSLFRKKNIMYDRSKGKSTIKKYLDNLDISKIANNRKVELKDFENILGVKNNDE
;
A
#
# COMPACT_ATOMS: atom_id res chain seq x y z
N MET A 1 -5.42 42.27 -28.78
CA MET A 1 -6.24 41.04 -28.62
C MET A 1 -5.83 40.32 -27.32
N ALA A 2 -6.69 40.31 -26.31
CA ALA A 2 -6.41 39.59 -25.06
C ALA A 2 -6.51 38.08 -25.31
N ARG A 3 -5.44 37.31 -25.06
CA ARG A 3 -5.46 35.85 -25.11
C ARG A 3 -6.47 35.39 -24.06
N LYS A 4 -7.55 34.69 -24.46
CA LYS A 4 -8.44 33.99 -23.55
C LYS A 4 -7.56 33.04 -22.72
N LYS A 5 -7.53 33.21 -21.40
CA LYS A 5 -7.00 32.21 -20.47
C LYS A 5 -7.85 30.92 -20.65
N VAL A 6 -7.25 29.90 -21.23
CA VAL A 6 -7.89 28.59 -21.27
C VAL A 6 -7.74 28.03 -19.85
N ASP A 7 -8.86 27.84 -19.15
CA ASP A 7 -8.83 27.23 -17.83
C ASP A 7 -8.36 25.78 -17.98
N LYS A 8 -7.25 25.47 -17.29
CA LYS A 8 -6.72 24.10 -17.29
C LYS A 8 -7.69 23.17 -16.54
N PRO A 9 -7.96 21.98 -17.07
CA PRO A 9 -8.82 21.01 -16.36
C PRO A 9 -8.18 20.59 -15.03
N VAL A 10 -9.01 20.52 -13.99
CA VAL A 10 -8.60 20.06 -12.67
C VAL A 10 -8.63 18.53 -12.66
N LYS A 11 -7.60 17.91 -12.10
CA LYS A 11 -7.50 16.45 -11.89
C LYS A 11 -7.25 16.16 -10.43
N GLU A 12 -8.19 15.50 -9.78
CA GLU A 12 -8.04 15.04 -8.40
C GLU A 12 -7.33 13.68 -8.36
N MET A 13 -6.47 13.50 -7.37
CA MET A 13 -5.61 12.32 -7.29
C MET A 13 -5.40 11.86 -5.85
N LEU A 14 -5.49 10.54 -5.65
CA LEU A 14 -4.97 9.83 -4.48
C LEU A 14 -3.63 9.19 -4.87
N VAL A 15 -2.60 9.43 -4.08
CA VAL A 15 -1.29 8.79 -4.27
C VAL A 15 -1.02 7.87 -3.09
N ILE A 16 -0.71 6.60 -3.38
CA ILE A 16 -0.39 5.59 -2.38
C ILE A 16 1.07 5.16 -2.58
N PHE A 17 1.89 5.35 -1.59
CA PHE A 17 3.27 4.87 -1.56
C PHE A 17 3.33 3.55 -0.81
N VAL A 18 4.10 2.59 -1.33
CA VAL A 18 4.33 1.28 -0.73
C VAL A 18 5.82 0.92 -0.72
N GLU A 19 6.24 0.07 0.21
CA GLU A 19 7.66 -0.27 0.36
C GLU A 19 8.19 -1.18 -0.73
N GLY A 20 7.42 -2.18 -1.16
CA GLY A 20 7.91 -3.23 -2.05
C GLY A 20 6.85 -3.84 -2.95
N ASP A 21 7.25 -4.90 -3.67
CA ASP A 21 6.40 -5.57 -4.66
C ASP A 21 5.23 -6.32 -4.01
N ALA A 22 5.45 -6.92 -2.86
CA ALA A 22 4.40 -7.64 -2.12
C ALA A 22 3.33 -6.69 -1.62
N ASP A 23 3.77 -5.57 -1.05
CA ASP A 23 2.93 -4.49 -0.56
C ASP A 23 2.07 -3.92 -1.69
N GLU A 24 2.69 -3.66 -2.84
CA GLU A 24 1.98 -3.17 -4.03
C GLU A 24 0.89 -4.14 -4.50
N ILE A 25 1.16 -5.44 -4.46
CA ILE A 25 0.17 -6.46 -4.84
C ILE A 25 -0.99 -6.48 -3.84
N ILE A 26 -0.70 -6.51 -2.55
CA ILE A 26 -1.73 -6.57 -1.49
C ILE A 26 -2.61 -5.30 -1.52
N ILE A 27 -2.00 -4.11 -1.60
CA ILE A 27 -2.76 -2.85 -1.65
C ILE A 27 -3.62 -2.77 -2.93
N ASN A 28 -3.11 -3.17 -4.10
CA ASN A 28 -3.94 -3.24 -5.31
C ASN A 28 -5.13 -4.18 -5.13
N ARG A 29 -4.93 -5.34 -4.51
CA ARG A 29 -6.01 -6.30 -4.28
C ARG A 29 -7.03 -5.80 -3.26
N LEU A 30 -6.61 -5.04 -2.24
CA LEU A 30 -7.55 -4.36 -1.33
C LEU A 30 -8.40 -3.35 -2.09
N LEU A 31 -7.80 -2.54 -2.95
CA LEU A 31 -8.55 -1.60 -3.81
C LEU A 31 -9.55 -2.32 -4.72
N ASP A 32 -9.17 -3.45 -5.32
CA ASP A 32 -10.05 -4.25 -6.16
C ASP A 32 -11.17 -4.91 -5.33
N HIS A 33 -10.87 -5.36 -4.12
CA HIS A 33 -11.86 -5.88 -3.18
C HIS A 33 -12.91 -4.82 -2.82
N TYR A 34 -12.49 -3.61 -2.48
CA TYR A 34 -13.43 -2.53 -2.20
C TYR A 34 -14.29 -2.18 -3.42
N ARG A 35 -13.71 -2.13 -4.62
CA ARG A 35 -14.45 -1.90 -5.88
C ARG A 35 -15.49 -2.98 -6.13
N SER A 36 -15.18 -4.25 -5.93
CA SER A 36 -16.10 -5.37 -6.13
C SER A 36 -17.24 -5.37 -5.09
N ASN A 37 -17.03 -4.74 -3.93
CA ASN A 37 -18.05 -4.52 -2.91
C ASN A 37 -18.83 -3.19 -3.08
N GLY A 38 -18.78 -2.62 -4.28
CA GLY A 38 -19.58 -1.44 -4.64
C GLY A 38 -18.96 -0.09 -4.31
N TRP A 39 -17.70 -0.07 -3.80
CA TRP A 39 -17.00 1.18 -3.59
C TRP A 39 -16.67 1.89 -4.91
N LYS A 40 -16.95 3.18 -4.95
CA LYS A 40 -16.65 4.05 -6.07
C LYS A 40 -15.79 5.21 -5.58
N TYR A 41 -14.65 5.39 -6.18
CA TYR A 41 -13.76 6.50 -5.91
C TYR A 41 -13.63 7.37 -7.17
N GLU A 42 -13.96 8.64 -7.05
CA GLU A 42 -14.05 9.54 -8.20
C GLU A 42 -12.69 10.05 -8.67
N SER A 43 -11.68 10.02 -7.78
CA SER A 43 -10.34 10.52 -8.10
C SER A 43 -9.46 9.44 -8.71
N ASP A 44 -8.48 9.84 -9.51
CA ASP A 44 -7.45 8.92 -9.99
C ASP A 44 -6.59 8.40 -8.84
N ILE A 45 -6.34 7.09 -8.84
CA ILE A 45 -5.44 6.46 -7.88
C ILE A 45 -4.09 6.19 -8.55
N LYS A 46 -3.01 6.64 -7.93
CA LYS A 46 -1.63 6.31 -8.31
C LYS A 46 -0.95 5.56 -7.18
N LEU A 47 -0.51 4.36 -7.49
CA LEU A 47 0.29 3.56 -6.57
C LEU A 47 1.75 3.63 -6.97
N LYS A 48 2.63 3.92 -6.02
CA LYS A 48 4.06 4.08 -6.22
C LYS A 48 4.86 3.18 -5.28
N ASN A 49 5.48 2.15 -5.85
CA ASN A 49 6.49 1.38 -5.13
C ASN A 49 7.77 2.22 -4.98
N THR A 50 8.24 2.35 -3.74
CA THR A 50 9.42 3.17 -3.39
C THR A 50 10.70 2.35 -3.24
N HIS A 51 10.60 1.02 -3.40
CA HIS A 51 11.71 0.09 -3.19
C HIS A 51 12.44 0.33 -1.86
N GLY A 52 11.69 0.22 -0.78
CA GLY A 52 12.06 0.50 0.60
C GLY A 52 11.23 1.65 1.18
N PHE A 53 11.41 1.92 2.45
CA PHE A 53 10.60 2.87 3.23
C PHE A 53 10.26 4.18 2.48
N PRO A 54 8.96 4.59 2.44
CA PRO A 54 8.51 5.81 1.77
C PRO A 54 8.84 7.06 2.61
N ASP A 55 10.09 7.50 2.60
CA ASP A 55 10.53 8.71 3.28
C ASP A 55 10.03 10.00 2.59
N GLU A 56 10.09 11.11 3.30
CA GLU A 56 9.62 12.42 2.82
C GLU A 56 10.26 12.83 1.49
N LYS A 57 11.55 12.51 1.29
CA LYS A 57 12.27 12.86 0.06
C LYS A 57 11.71 12.12 -1.15
N LYS A 58 11.44 10.83 -1.01
CA LYS A 58 10.84 10.01 -2.08
C LYS A 58 9.42 10.48 -2.40
N ILE A 59 8.63 10.78 -1.37
CA ILE A 59 7.27 11.30 -1.52
C ILE A 59 7.29 12.61 -2.32
N LYS A 60 8.05 13.60 -1.86
CA LYS A 60 8.16 14.91 -2.52
C LYS A 60 8.64 14.81 -3.96
N ALA A 61 9.68 14.00 -4.22
CA ALA A 61 10.21 13.81 -5.57
C ALA A 61 9.15 13.27 -6.53
N TYR A 62 8.35 12.30 -6.08
CA TYR A 62 7.30 11.73 -6.92
C TYR A 62 6.13 12.69 -7.16
N LEU A 63 5.68 13.43 -6.13
CA LEU A 63 4.63 14.44 -6.29
C LEU A 63 5.07 15.55 -7.26
N THR A 64 6.32 16.00 -7.17
CA THR A 64 6.91 16.96 -8.13
C THR A 64 6.88 16.39 -9.54
N THR A 65 7.30 15.14 -9.74
CA THR A 65 7.24 14.47 -11.04
C THR A 65 5.81 14.43 -11.62
N ILE A 66 4.80 14.14 -10.79
CA ILE A 66 3.39 14.17 -11.24
C ILE A 66 3.01 15.57 -11.74
N ILE A 67 3.32 16.61 -10.97
CA ILE A 67 2.99 18.00 -11.34
C ILE A 67 3.67 18.38 -12.66
N GLU A 68 4.95 18.07 -12.81
CA GLU A 68 5.73 18.39 -14.00
C GLU A 68 5.24 17.63 -15.25
N THR A 69 4.99 16.34 -15.11
CA THR A 69 4.53 15.49 -16.25
C THR A 69 3.10 15.77 -16.67
N MET A 70 2.28 16.35 -15.78
CA MET A 70 0.89 16.70 -16.04
C MET A 70 0.69 18.24 -16.12
N SER A 71 1.67 18.97 -16.58
CA SER A 71 1.70 20.45 -16.57
C SER A 71 0.52 21.13 -17.29
N GLU A 72 -0.19 20.41 -18.16
CA GLU A 72 -1.41 20.89 -18.84
C GLU A 72 -2.66 20.84 -17.96
N LYS A 73 -2.59 20.23 -16.76
CA LYS A 73 -3.68 20.07 -15.80
C LYS A 73 -3.35 20.76 -14.48
N ILE A 74 -4.36 21.13 -13.75
CA ILE A 74 -4.21 21.52 -12.34
C ILE A 74 -4.37 20.24 -11.52
N ILE A 75 -3.30 19.78 -10.88
CA ILE A 75 -3.32 18.60 -10.03
C ILE A 75 -3.74 19.01 -8.62
N LYS A 76 -4.76 18.33 -8.07
CA LYS A 76 -5.16 18.42 -6.67
C LYS A 76 -4.93 17.07 -6.02
N PHE A 77 -4.02 17.00 -5.07
CA PHE A 77 -3.82 15.78 -4.28
C PHE A 77 -4.90 15.70 -3.20
N LYS A 78 -5.94 14.90 -3.45
CA LYS A 78 -7.01 14.65 -2.48
C LYS A 78 -6.46 13.97 -1.23
N ALA A 79 -5.60 12.96 -1.43
CA ALA A 79 -4.88 12.35 -0.33
C ALA A 79 -3.52 11.78 -0.77
N VAL A 80 -2.62 11.64 0.21
CA VAL A 80 -1.39 10.88 0.12
C VAL A 80 -1.38 9.85 1.23
N CYS A 81 -1.25 8.58 0.89
CA CYS A 81 -1.15 7.47 1.83
C CYS A 81 0.24 6.84 1.76
N CYS A 82 0.81 6.47 2.91
CA CYS A 82 2.09 5.78 3.00
C CYS A 82 1.91 4.45 3.72
N GLU A 83 2.11 3.36 3.00
CA GLU A 83 2.15 2.02 3.55
C GLU A 83 3.59 1.64 3.87
N TYR A 84 3.83 1.03 5.04
CA TYR A 84 5.13 0.61 5.50
C TYR A 84 5.07 -0.41 6.65
N ASP A 85 6.13 -1.22 6.74
CA ASP A 85 6.33 -2.16 7.85
C ASP A 85 6.79 -1.42 9.12
N THR A 86 6.26 -1.82 10.29
CA THR A 86 6.66 -1.21 11.56
C THR A 86 7.90 -1.86 12.18
N ASP A 87 8.30 -3.05 11.73
CA ASP A 87 9.40 -3.83 12.30
C ASP A 87 10.77 -3.12 12.26
N VAL A 88 10.97 -2.26 11.28
CA VAL A 88 12.20 -1.45 11.14
C VAL A 88 12.41 -0.47 12.31
N PHE A 89 11.31 -0.03 12.93
CA PHE A 89 11.34 0.86 14.10
C PHE A 89 11.44 0.07 15.40
N GLU A 90 10.77 -1.07 15.48
CA GLU A 90 10.79 -1.96 16.65
C GLU A 90 12.18 -2.54 16.90
N LYS A 91 12.90 -2.86 15.82
CA LYS A 91 14.30 -3.34 15.87
C LYS A 91 15.31 -2.22 16.11
N GLY A 92 14.88 -0.97 16.23
CA GLY A 92 15.75 0.18 16.40
C GLY A 92 16.68 0.48 15.20
N THR A 93 16.39 -0.12 14.04
CA THR A 93 17.19 0.06 12.82
C THR A 93 16.96 1.42 12.16
N LYS A 94 15.79 2.03 12.42
CA LYS A 94 15.44 3.38 11.96
C LYS A 94 14.70 4.14 13.05
N GLN A 95 14.88 5.45 13.05
CA GLN A 95 14.06 6.36 13.85
C GLN A 95 12.69 6.53 13.17
N ARG A 96 11.63 6.55 13.98
CA ARG A 96 10.28 6.86 13.46
C ARG A 96 10.27 8.28 12.88
N PRO A 97 9.76 8.47 11.66
CA PRO A 97 9.61 9.80 11.10
C PRO A 97 8.62 10.64 11.91
N ASP A 98 8.83 11.93 11.89
CA ASP A 98 7.82 12.90 12.35
C ASP A 98 6.73 13.03 11.27
N TRP A 99 5.75 12.14 11.35
CA TRP A 99 4.67 12.06 10.36
C TRP A 99 3.76 13.29 10.35
N GLU A 100 3.60 13.94 11.50
CA GLU A 100 2.84 15.18 11.60
C GLU A 100 3.53 16.30 10.80
N LYS A 101 4.84 16.46 11.00
CA LYS A 101 5.66 17.40 10.23
C LYS A 101 5.63 17.09 8.73
N ILE A 102 5.73 15.80 8.35
CA ILE A 102 5.66 15.38 6.95
C ILE A 102 4.30 15.76 6.37
N GLY A 103 3.20 15.42 7.03
CA GLY A 103 1.84 15.75 6.59
C GLY A 103 1.63 17.26 6.42
N ASN A 104 2.10 18.08 7.37
CA ASN A 104 2.05 19.53 7.29
C ASN A 104 2.85 20.05 6.09
N ASN A 105 4.09 19.56 5.90
CA ASN A 105 4.92 19.93 4.74
C ASN A 105 4.28 19.57 3.39
N LEU A 106 3.59 18.43 3.32
CA LEU A 106 2.90 18.02 2.09
C LEU A 106 1.67 18.89 1.83
N ARG A 107 0.95 19.29 2.87
CA ARG A 107 -0.18 20.21 2.76
C ARG A 107 0.29 21.58 2.26
N ASP A 108 1.31 22.13 2.89
CA ASP A 108 1.78 23.48 2.62
C ASP A 108 2.44 23.62 1.23
N ASN A 109 3.21 22.61 0.79
CA ASN A 109 4.00 22.71 -0.43
C ASN A 109 3.35 22.06 -1.66
N TYR A 110 2.42 21.12 -1.47
CA TYR A 110 1.79 20.37 -2.56
C TYR A 110 0.26 20.45 -2.55
N GLY A 111 -0.34 21.11 -1.56
CA GLY A 111 -1.80 21.20 -1.43
C GLY A 111 -2.46 19.85 -1.19
N VAL A 112 -1.78 18.94 -0.49
CA VAL A 112 -2.35 17.63 -0.11
C VAL A 112 -3.43 17.86 0.94
N ASN A 113 -4.68 17.46 0.65
CA ASN A 113 -5.77 17.66 1.59
C ASN A 113 -5.67 16.74 2.82
N GLU A 114 -5.42 15.45 2.56
CA GLU A 114 -5.35 14.43 3.61
C GLU A 114 -4.05 13.63 3.50
N PHE A 115 -3.48 13.31 4.66
CA PHE A 115 -2.31 12.43 4.74
C PHE A 115 -2.61 11.27 5.68
N CYS A 116 -2.37 10.05 5.22
CA CYS A 116 -2.61 8.87 6.03
C CYS A 116 -1.44 7.89 6.00
N ARG A 117 -1.40 7.07 7.04
CA ARG A 117 -0.43 5.98 7.19
C ARG A 117 -1.19 4.66 7.18
N ILE A 118 -0.64 3.70 6.46
CA ILE A 118 -1.09 2.31 6.49
C ILE A 118 0.05 1.53 7.14
N GLU A 119 -0.03 1.34 8.45
CA GLU A 119 1.02 0.70 9.21
C GLU A 119 0.83 -0.83 9.16
N ALA A 120 1.59 -1.52 8.31
CA ALA A 120 1.64 -2.97 8.41
C ALA A 120 2.35 -3.33 9.73
N LYS A 121 1.54 -3.65 10.75
CA LYS A 121 2.06 -4.01 12.07
C LYS A 121 2.95 -5.22 11.94
N THR A 122 4.22 -5.07 12.32
CA THR A 122 5.33 -5.95 12.06
C THR A 122 5.71 -5.94 10.57
N SER A 123 4.99 -6.62 9.68
CA SER A 123 5.29 -6.64 8.25
C SER A 123 4.07 -7.05 7.39
N ILE A 124 4.14 -6.73 6.11
CA ILE A 124 3.12 -7.15 5.13
C ILE A 124 2.99 -8.68 5.03
N GLU A 125 4.04 -9.44 5.36
CA GLU A 125 3.97 -10.90 5.40
C GLU A 125 3.07 -11.42 6.53
N ASP A 126 2.92 -10.66 7.62
CA ASP A 126 1.94 -11.02 8.66
C ASP A 126 0.51 -10.87 8.14
N TRP A 127 0.24 -9.91 7.23
CA TRP A 127 -1.06 -9.82 6.55
C TRP A 127 -1.31 -11.00 5.61
N MET A 128 -0.29 -11.49 4.91
CA MET A 128 -0.42 -12.70 4.08
C MET A 128 -0.79 -13.92 4.91
N LEU A 129 -0.30 -13.99 6.15
CA LEU A 129 -0.55 -15.10 7.07
C LEU A 129 -1.97 -15.08 7.67
N ASP A 130 -2.73 -13.99 7.52
CA ASP A 130 -4.15 -13.95 7.86
C ASP A 130 -4.96 -14.95 7.02
N ASP A 131 -4.48 -15.24 5.79
CA ASP A 131 -4.98 -16.35 4.97
C ASP A 131 -3.92 -17.46 4.80
N SER A 132 -3.40 -17.96 5.92
CA SER A 132 -2.38 -19.00 5.91
C SER A 132 -2.81 -20.27 5.17
N GLU A 133 -4.09 -20.66 5.26
CA GLU A 133 -4.64 -21.79 4.50
C GLU A 133 -4.62 -21.53 2.99
N GLY A 134 -5.03 -20.34 2.56
CA GLY A 134 -4.93 -19.91 1.17
C GLY A 134 -3.49 -19.96 0.69
N LEU A 135 -2.55 -19.44 1.49
CA LEU A 135 -1.13 -19.47 1.17
C LEU A 135 -0.59 -20.90 1.03
N LEU A 136 -0.99 -21.83 1.92
CA LEU A 136 -0.62 -23.23 1.81
C LEU A 136 -1.20 -23.89 0.55
N LYS A 137 -2.47 -23.62 0.22
CA LYS A 137 -3.12 -24.12 -1.00
C LYS A 137 -2.41 -23.67 -2.26
N VAL A 138 -2.13 -22.37 -2.40
CA VAL A 138 -1.48 -21.85 -3.60
C VAL A 138 -0.02 -22.31 -3.74
N LEU A 139 0.62 -22.61 -2.64
CA LEU A 139 1.94 -23.27 -2.63
C LEU A 139 1.86 -24.79 -2.79
N HIS A 140 0.68 -25.37 -2.94
CA HIS A 140 0.47 -26.83 -2.98
C HIS A 140 1.15 -27.55 -1.79
N LEU A 141 1.00 -27.00 -0.60
CA LEU A 141 1.47 -27.57 0.65
C LEU A 141 0.29 -28.19 1.43
N PRO A 142 0.50 -29.26 2.20
CA PRO A 142 -0.52 -29.81 3.09
C PRO A 142 -1.02 -28.77 4.10
N LEU A 143 -2.33 -28.73 4.39
CA LEU A 143 -2.91 -27.75 5.32
C LEU A 143 -2.37 -27.88 6.76
N ASN A 144 -1.88 -29.06 7.13
CA ASN A 144 -1.23 -29.30 8.42
C ASN A 144 0.29 -28.96 8.40
N THR A 145 0.76 -28.27 7.36
CA THR A 145 2.17 -27.85 7.30
C THR A 145 2.50 -26.92 8.45
N ASN A 146 3.50 -27.29 9.25
CA ASN A 146 3.98 -26.44 10.32
C ASN A 146 4.66 -25.19 9.75
N ILE A 147 4.11 -24.02 10.09
CA ILE A 147 4.61 -22.70 9.69
C ILE A 147 5.64 -22.26 10.74
N LYS A 148 6.93 -22.30 10.38
CA LYS A 148 8.05 -21.99 11.28
C LYS A 148 8.69 -20.66 10.90
N GLY A 149 9.04 -19.85 11.90
CA GLY A 149 9.77 -18.60 11.77
C GLY A 149 9.52 -17.70 12.97
N MET A 150 10.44 -16.80 13.25
CA MET A 150 10.32 -15.82 14.35
C MET A 150 9.47 -14.61 13.95
N SER A 151 9.50 -14.24 12.68
CA SER A 151 8.73 -13.13 12.10
C SER A 151 7.79 -13.61 11.00
N GLY A 152 6.83 -12.79 10.58
CA GLY A 152 5.98 -13.05 9.41
C GLY A 152 6.82 -13.33 8.17
N GLN A 153 7.84 -12.51 7.94
CA GLN A 153 8.77 -12.68 6.82
C GLN A 153 9.49 -14.04 6.86
N ASP A 154 9.99 -14.48 8.02
CA ASP A 154 10.65 -15.80 8.16
C ASP A 154 9.68 -16.94 7.88
N LYS A 155 8.45 -16.83 8.39
CA LYS A 155 7.38 -17.80 8.17
C LYS A 155 7.05 -17.93 6.68
N VAL A 156 6.82 -16.83 6.00
CA VAL A 156 6.53 -16.82 4.56
C VAL A 156 7.72 -17.35 3.77
N LYS A 157 8.94 -16.89 4.02
CA LYS A 157 10.17 -17.43 3.40
C LYS A 157 10.31 -18.93 3.59
N SER A 158 10.01 -19.43 4.81
CA SER A 158 10.07 -20.85 5.12
C SER A 158 9.08 -21.67 4.28
N LEU A 159 7.86 -21.16 4.06
CA LEU A 159 6.86 -21.83 3.23
C LEU A 159 7.28 -21.90 1.76
N PHE A 160 7.76 -20.78 1.20
CA PHE A 160 8.23 -20.73 -0.18
C PHE A 160 9.44 -21.66 -0.41
N ARG A 161 10.39 -21.72 0.55
CA ARG A 161 11.53 -22.65 0.49
C ARG A 161 11.11 -24.12 0.41
N LYS A 162 10.02 -24.52 1.08
CA LYS A 162 9.52 -25.91 1.00
C LYS A 162 9.14 -26.31 -0.44
N LYS A 163 8.97 -25.34 -1.33
CA LYS A 163 8.70 -25.54 -2.76
C LYS A 163 9.88 -25.15 -3.66
N ASN A 164 11.06 -24.93 -3.08
CA ASN A 164 12.25 -24.46 -3.80
C ASN A 164 12.02 -23.11 -4.53
N ILE A 165 11.12 -22.27 -3.98
CA ILE A 165 10.82 -20.96 -4.52
C ILE A 165 11.54 -19.93 -3.65
N MET A 166 12.28 -19.03 -4.29
CA MET A 166 12.87 -17.90 -3.58
C MET A 166 11.79 -16.84 -3.39
N TYR A 167 11.45 -16.55 -2.13
CA TYR A 167 10.65 -15.38 -1.79
C TYR A 167 11.59 -14.20 -1.60
N ASP A 168 11.51 -13.22 -2.49
CA ASP A 168 12.28 -11.97 -2.42
C ASP A 168 11.34 -10.80 -2.70
N ARG A 169 11.20 -9.88 -1.75
CA ARG A 169 10.33 -8.70 -1.86
C ARG A 169 10.79 -7.72 -2.94
N SER A 170 12.08 -7.76 -3.30
CA SER A 170 12.71 -6.82 -4.23
C SER A 170 12.92 -7.38 -5.64
N LYS A 171 12.75 -8.68 -5.83
CA LYS A 171 13.05 -9.36 -7.09
C LYS A 171 11.87 -10.17 -7.58
N GLY A 172 11.17 -9.61 -8.55
CA GLY A 172 10.25 -10.39 -9.34
C GLY A 172 8.81 -10.33 -8.89
N LYS A 173 8.20 -9.16 -8.96
CA LYS A 173 6.76 -8.95 -8.82
C LYS A 173 5.95 -10.03 -9.54
N SER A 174 6.36 -10.43 -10.75
CA SER A 174 5.71 -11.50 -11.51
C SER A 174 5.80 -12.87 -10.83
N THR A 175 6.89 -13.15 -10.11
CA THR A 175 7.10 -14.45 -9.47
C THR A 175 6.21 -14.64 -8.26
N ILE A 176 6.07 -13.62 -7.40
CA ILE A 176 5.26 -13.69 -6.20
C ILE A 176 3.79 -13.40 -6.46
N LYS A 177 3.49 -12.56 -7.46
CA LYS A 177 2.13 -12.12 -7.80
C LYS A 177 1.16 -13.29 -7.95
N LYS A 178 1.54 -14.33 -8.71
CA LYS A 178 0.69 -15.51 -8.94
C LYS A 178 0.28 -16.24 -7.66
N TYR A 179 1.06 -16.12 -6.58
CA TYR A 179 0.70 -16.69 -5.27
C TYR A 179 -0.18 -15.74 -4.49
N LEU A 180 0.16 -14.45 -4.47
CA LEU A 180 -0.58 -13.46 -3.71
C LEU A 180 -1.95 -13.15 -4.33
N ASP A 181 -2.11 -13.24 -5.65
CA ASP A 181 -3.41 -13.07 -6.34
C ASP A 181 -4.47 -14.10 -5.91
N ASN A 182 -4.07 -15.20 -5.32
CA ASN A 182 -4.97 -16.27 -4.90
C ASN A 182 -5.26 -16.30 -3.38
N LEU A 183 -4.73 -15.34 -2.60
CA LEU A 183 -5.08 -15.23 -1.19
C LEU A 183 -6.52 -14.71 -1.05
N ASP A 184 -7.18 -15.03 0.04
CA ASP A 184 -8.47 -14.45 0.39
C ASP A 184 -8.27 -13.04 0.96
N ILE A 185 -8.37 -12.03 0.10
CA ILE A 185 -8.16 -10.63 0.47
C ILE A 185 -9.23 -10.13 1.44
N SER A 186 -10.42 -10.74 1.47
CA SER A 186 -11.48 -10.38 2.42
C SER A 186 -11.12 -10.74 3.85
N LYS A 187 -10.42 -11.87 4.05
CA LYS A 187 -9.87 -12.24 5.36
C LYS A 187 -8.82 -11.23 5.82
N ILE A 188 -7.92 -10.82 4.92
CA ILE A 188 -6.90 -9.81 5.21
C ILE A 188 -7.57 -8.49 5.60
N ALA A 189 -8.49 -7.98 4.77
CA ALA A 189 -9.21 -6.75 5.07
C ALA A 189 -9.93 -6.79 6.42
N ASN A 190 -10.62 -7.90 6.73
CA ASN A 190 -11.33 -8.06 8.00
C ASN A 190 -10.40 -8.13 9.20
N ASN A 191 -9.27 -8.84 9.10
CA ASN A 191 -8.33 -8.97 10.21
C ASN A 191 -7.52 -7.69 10.44
N ARG A 192 -7.39 -6.83 9.42
CA ARG A 192 -6.60 -5.60 9.44
C ARG A 192 -7.45 -4.32 9.48
N LYS A 193 -8.70 -4.42 9.89
CA LYS A 193 -9.63 -3.27 10.01
C LYS A 193 -9.02 -2.09 10.79
N VAL A 194 -8.24 -2.35 11.84
CA VAL A 194 -7.63 -1.30 12.66
C VAL A 194 -6.54 -0.57 11.88
N GLU A 195 -5.66 -1.31 11.23
CA GLU A 195 -4.55 -0.76 10.43
C GLU A 195 -5.05 -0.07 9.14
N LEU A 196 -6.17 -0.52 8.59
CA LEU A 196 -6.76 0.00 7.35
C LEU A 196 -7.77 1.13 7.59
N LYS A 197 -8.19 1.39 8.83
CA LYS A 197 -9.28 2.32 9.17
C LYS A 197 -9.14 3.70 8.52
N ASP A 198 -7.99 4.34 8.67
CA ASP A 198 -7.80 5.70 8.13
C ASP A 198 -7.74 5.67 6.60
N PHE A 199 -7.19 4.61 6.02
CA PHE A 199 -7.19 4.41 4.57
C PHE A 199 -8.61 4.21 4.04
N GLU A 200 -9.42 3.37 4.68
CA GLU A 200 -10.81 3.13 4.32
C GLU A 200 -11.66 4.40 4.45
N ASN A 201 -11.41 5.23 5.48
CA ASN A 201 -12.06 6.54 5.65
C ASN A 201 -11.75 7.48 4.48
N ILE A 202 -10.47 7.59 4.07
CA ILE A 202 -10.07 8.41 2.90
C ILE A 202 -10.72 7.91 1.63
N LEU A 203 -10.82 6.60 1.47
CA LEU A 203 -11.50 5.99 0.34
C LEU A 203 -13.02 6.19 0.38
N GLY A 204 -13.60 6.48 1.55
CA GLY A 204 -15.05 6.53 1.75
C GLY A 204 -15.69 5.14 1.69
N VAL A 205 -14.96 4.10 2.08
CA VAL A 205 -15.49 2.75 2.26
C VAL A 205 -16.42 2.76 3.45
N LYS A 206 -17.70 2.45 3.25
CA LYS A 206 -18.66 2.34 4.36
C LYS A 206 -18.38 1.06 5.12
N ASN A 207 -18.00 1.17 6.38
CA ASN A 207 -18.01 0.03 7.27
C ASN A 207 -19.46 -0.36 7.56
N ASN A 208 -19.86 -1.58 7.18
CA ASN A 208 -21.20 -2.11 7.42
C ASN A 208 -21.43 -2.50 8.93
N ASP A 209 -20.70 -1.89 9.84
CA ASP A 209 -20.75 -2.16 11.27
C ASP A 209 -21.55 -1.07 12.06
N GLU A 210 -22.44 -0.27 11.37
CA GLU A 210 -23.45 0.59 11.99
C GLU A 210 -24.88 0.07 11.77
#